data_25d5380536bb9781fa494dd01c805102
#
_entry.id   25d5380536bb9781fa494dd01c805102
#
_cell.length_a   1.000
_cell.length_b   1.000
_cell.length_c   1.000
_cell.angle_alpha   90.00
_cell.angle_beta   90.00
_cell.angle_gamma   90.00
#
_symmetry.space_group_name_H-M   'P 1'
#
loop_
_entity.id
_entity.type
_entity.pdbx_description
1 polymer ?
#
loop_
_entity_poly.entity_id
_entity_poly.type
_entity_poly.pdbx_seq_one_letter_code
_entity_poly.pdbx_strand_id
1 'polypeptide(L)'
;LILSSIPLRKETIAINLWHACGAFKKFGRSTAELKFGSSAATLDKYPNYENLTHVTVSSPEVIWAYEEAMHLPKGIVKATGVSRTDLFYDSEFVESRRQKLYEIMPEAKDKKVILYAPTFRGHVATAKSPDKIDFERFYQELGDEYVIVCKHHPFVKKPPVIPEELQHFARDLTKDLSIEDL
;
A
#
# COMPACT_ATOMS: atom_id res chain seq x y z
N LEU A 1 16.50 -8.34 -4.88
CA LEU A 1 17.09 -7.43 -3.89
C LEU A 1 18.59 -7.35 -4.12
N ILE A 2 19.14 -6.14 -4.21
CA ILE A 2 20.61 -5.94 -4.37
C ILE A 2 21.38 -6.63 -3.24
N LEU A 3 20.81 -6.71 -2.04
CA LEU A 3 21.42 -7.33 -0.87
C LEU A 3 21.85 -8.79 -1.11
N SER A 4 21.09 -9.56 -1.87
CA SER A 4 21.43 -10.96 -2.19
C SER A 4 22.65 -11.11 -3.10
N SER A 5 23.04 -10.04 -3.79
CA SER A 5 24.20 -10.02 -4.69
C SER A 5 25.47 -9.47 -4.02
N ILE A 6 25.39 -9.11 -2.75
CA ILE A 6 26.51 -8.54 -1.99
C ILE A 6 26.99 -9.56 -0.95
N PRO A 7 28.27 -9.91 -0.92
CA PRO A 7 28.81 -10.74 0.15
C PRO A 7 28.75 -9.98 1.47
N LEU A 8 28.03 -10.52 2.44
CA LEU A 8 27.93 -9.98 3.78
C LEU A 8 28.93 -10.65 4.72
N ARG A 9 29.38 -9.92 5.74
CA ARG A 9 30.15 -10.52 6.82
C ARG A 9 29.22 -11.47 7.62
N LYS A 10 29.79 -12.50 8.23
CA LYS A 10 29.04 -13.51 8.98
C LYS A 10 28.23 -12.93 10.14
N GLU A 11 28.72 -11.83 10.72
CA GLU A 11 28.11 -11.14 11.85
C GLU A 11 27.04 -10.13 11.42
N THR A 12 26.85 -9.92 10.11
CA THR A 12 25.88 -8.94 9.59
C THR A 12 24.46 -9.42 9.85
N ILE A 13 23.67 -8.59 10.50
CA ILE A 13 22.24 -8.78 10.66
C ILE A 13 21.52 -8.00 9.56
N ALA A 14 20.81 -8.72 8.69
CA ALA A 14 20.05 -8.15 7.59
C ALA A 14 18.56 -8.35 7.84
N ILE A 15 17.82 -7.26 8.10
CA ILE A 15 16.42 -7.28 8.45
C ILE A 15 15.59 -6.69 7.31
N ASN A 16 14.58 -7.41 6.87
CA ASN A 16 13.58 -6.88 5.95
C ASN A 16 12.30 -6.56 6.73
N LEU A 17 11.97 -5.28 6.85
CA LEU A 17 10.81 -4.81 7.59
C LEU A 17 9.50 -5.00 6.82
N TRP A 18 9.57 -5.31 5.52
CA TRP A 18 8.43 -5.38 4.63
C TRP A 18 7.57 -4.10 4.67
N HIS A 19 6.37 -4.15 4.05
CA HIS A 19 5.53 -2.95 3.92
C HIS A 19 4.03 -3.25 3.88
N ALA A 20 3.64 -4.53 3.75
CA ALA A 20 2.24 -4.93 3.65
C ALA A 20 1.76 -5.57 4.95
N CYS A 21 0.54 -5.23 5.36
CA CYS A 21 -0.10 -5.78 6.55
C CYS A 21 -0.67 -7.19 6.35
N GLY A 22 -0.46 -7.81 5.19
CA GLY A 22 -0.94 -9.16 4.90
C GLY A 22 -0.31 -9.72 3.62
N ALA A 23 -0.64 -10.98 3.31
CA ALA A 23 -0.17 -11.71 2.13
C ALA A 23 -1.31 -11.89 1.12
N PHE A 24 -1.81 -10.79 0.54
CA PHE A 24 -2.97 -10.80 -0.36
C PHE A 24 -2.66 -11.21 -1.80
N LYS A 25 -1.40 -11.23 -2.17
CA LYS A 25 -0.94 -11.61 -3.52
C LYS A 25 0.27 -12.51 -3.42
N LYS A 26 0.36 -13.49 -4.30
CA LYS A 26 1.59 -14.26 -4.48
C LYS A 26 2.71 -13.34 -4.97
N PHE A 27 3.91 -13.54 -4.44
CA PHE A 27 5.13 -12.82 -4.83
C PHE A 27 6.34 -13.76 -4.73
N GLY A 28 7.48 -13.29 -5.18
CA GLY A 28 8.72 -14.05 -5.08
C GLY A 28 8.60 -15.45 -5.70
N ARG A 29 9.08 -16.46 -5.01
CA ARG A 29 9.09 -17.85 -5.48
C ARG A 29 7.68 -18.45 -5.63
N SER A 30 6.70 -17.98 -4.88
CA SER A 30 5.30 -18.40 -5.03
C SER A 30 4.66 -17.98 -6.37
N THR A 31 5.36 -17.16 -7.18
CA THR A 31 4.95 -16.81 -8.54
C THR A 31 5.72 -17.57 -9.62
N ALA A 32 6.61 -18.49 -9.25
CA ALA A 32 7.34 -19.31 -10.21
C ALA A 32 6.36 -20.03 -11.13
N GLU A 33 6.70 -20.06 -12.43
CA GLU A 33 5.90 -20.68 -13.48
C GLU A 33 4.50 -20.04 -13.73
N LEU A 34 4.15 -18.97 -13.01
CA LEU A 34 2.97 -18.19 -13.35
C LEU A 34 3.26 -17.27 -14.55
N LYS A 35 2.22 -16.93 -15.33
CA LYS A 35 2.33 -16.09 -16.54
C LYS A 35 3.12 -14.79 -16.34
N PHE A 36 3.12 -14.25 -15.14
CA PHE A 36 3.79 -12.98 -14.75
C PHE A 36 5.00 -13.20 -13.84
N GLY A 37 5.34 -14.44 -13.52
CA GLY A 37 6.47 -14.81 -12.66
C GLY A 37 7.72 -15.16 -13.46
N SER A 38 8.84 -15.24 -12.77
CA SER A 38 10.08 -15.79 -13.33
C SER A 38 10.08 -17.32 -13.25
N SER A 39 10.84 -17.99 -14.11
CA SER A 39 11.00 -19.47 -14.00
C SER A 39 11.70 -19.82 -12.69
N ALA A 40 11.43 -21.02 -12.16
CA ALA A 40 12.10 -21.54 -10.98
C ALA A 40 13.62 -21.54 -11.15
N ALA A 41 14.12 -21.94 -12.32
CA ALA A 41 15.56 -21.93 -12.64
C ALA A 41 16.16 -20.51 -12.56
N THR A 42 15.42 -19.48 -12.98
CA THR A 42 15.88 -18.09 -12.85
C THR A 42 15.95 -17.66 -11.40
N LEU A 43 14.95 -18.02 -10.60
CA LEU A 43 14.92 -17.69 -9.17
C LEU A 43 15.98 -18.43 -8.36
N ASP A 44 16.34 -19.65 -8.75
CA ASP A 44 17.45 -20.41 -8.18
C ASP A 44 18.80 -19.80 -8.51
N LYS A 45 18.97 -19.35 -9.76
CA LYS A 45 20.20 -18.70 -10.21
C LYS A 45 20.42 -17.31 -9.61
N TYR A 46 19.34 -16.59 -9.36
CA TYR A 46 19.36 -15.22 -8.82
C TYR A 46 18.42 -15.10 -7.61
N PRO A 47 18.82 -15.67 -6.47
CA PRO A 47 17.99 -15.61 -5.26
C PRO A 47 17.89 -14.18 -4.74
N ASN A 48 16.69 -13.75 -4.39
CA ASN A 48 16.41 -12.37 -4.01
C ASN A 48 16.51 -12.10 -2.50
N TYR A 49 16.46 -13.14 -1.67
CA TYR A 49 16.26 -13.00 -0.21
C TYR A 49 17.28 -13.78 0.63
N GLU A 50 18.28 -14.40 0.01
CA GLU A 50 19.19 -15.37 0.62
C GLU A 50 19.98 -14.82 1.82
N ASN A 51 20.36 -13.54 1.77
CA ASN A 51 21.16 -12.89 2.82
C ASN A 51 20.32 -12.31 3.99
N LEU A 52 19.02 -12.57 4.02
CA LEU A 52 18.18 -12.09 5.12
C LEU A 52 18.33 -12.97 6.35
N THR A 53 18.57 -12.33 7.50
CA THR A 53 18.60 -12.98 8.79
C THR A 53 17.26 -12.89 9.52
N HIS A 54 16.49 -11.84 9.25
CA HIS A 54 15.17 -11.61 9.83
C HIS A 54 14.22 -10.95 8.82
N VAL A 55 12.95 -11.32 8.91
CA VAL A 55 11.86 -10.65 8.18
C VAL A 55 10.73 -10.39 9.16
N THR A 56 10.19 -9.17 9.19
CA THR A 56 9.05 -8.84 10.05
C THR A 56 7.76 -8.89 9.26
N VAL A 57 6.71 -9.44 9.88
CA VAL A 57 5.35 -9.53 9.32
C VAL A 57 4.31 -9.14 10.35
N SER A 58 3.08 -8.88 9.89
CA SER A 58 1.99 -8.37 10.72
C SER A 58 1.50 -9.36 11.78
N SER A 59 1.42 -10.64 11.44
CA SER A 59 0.85 -11.66 12.33
C SER A 59 1.42 -13.06 12.07
N PRO A 60 1.27 -13.99 13.04
CA PRO A 60 1.70 -15.37 12.86
C PRO A 60 1.06 -16.09 11.66
N GLU A 61 -0.18 -15.75 11.32
CA GLU A 61 -0.95 -16.40 10.28
C GLU A 61 -0.36 -16.21 8.88
N VAL A 62 0.47 -15.18 8.69
CA VAL A 62 1.09 -14.90 7.38
C VAL A 62 2.53 -15.36 7.27
N ILE A 63 3.14 -15.86 8.35
CA ILE A 63 4.56 -16.31 8.37
C ILE A 63 4.84 -17.29 7.22
N TRP A 64 4.02 -18.32 7.09
CA TRP A 64 4.19 -19.36 6.08
C TRP A 64 4.24 -18.80 4.65
N ALA A 65 3.45 -17.78 4.36
CA ALA A 65 3.39 -17.18 3.03
C ALA A 65 4.70 -16.45 2.67
N TYR A 66 5.34 -15.84 3.65
CA TYR A 66 6.63 -15.17 3.48
C TYR A 66 7.79 -16.17 3.44
N GLU A 67 7.75 -17.21 4.27
CA GLU A 67 8.74 -18.31 4.22
C GLU A 67 8.73 -18.97 2.83
N GLU A 68 7.54 -19.27 2.29
CA GLU A 68 7.37 -19.84 0.96
C GLU A 68 7.85 -18.87 -0.14
N ALA A 69 7.31 -17.63 -0.15
CA ALA A 69 7.57 -16.69 -1.22
C ALA A 69 9.04 -16.22 -1.29
N MET A 70 9.70 -16.10 -0.14
CA MET A 70 11.10 -15.70 -0.03
C MET A 70 12.06 -16.88 0.00
N HIS A 71 11.54 -18.10 0.06
CA HIS A 71 12.30 -19.35 0.17
C HIS A 71 13.27 -19.32 1.38
N LEU A 72 12.76 -18.92 2.53
CA LEU A 72 13.53 -18.78 3.76
C LEU A 72 13.36 -19.98 4.68
N PRO A 73 14.39 -20.33 5.45
CA PRO A 73 14.27 -21.30 6.53
C PRO A 73 13.23 -20.86 7.56
N LYS A 74 12.60 -21.84 8.22
CA LYS A 74 11.66 -21.58 9.33
C LYS A 74 12.34 -20.80 10.45
N GLY A 75 11.63 -19.84 11.00
CA GLY A 75 12.07 -19.08 12.15
C GLY A 75 12.82 -17.78 11.83
N ILE A 76 13.10 -17.49 10.56
CA ILE A 76 13.63 -16.18 10.11
C ILE A 76 12.51 -15.13 10.06
N VAL A 77 11.30 -15.54 9.68
CA VAL A 77 10.12 -14.65 9.64
C VAL A 77 9.52 -14.54 11.04
N LYS A 78 9.36 -13.31 11.51
CA LYS A 78 8.86 -12.97 12.86
C LYS A 78 7.63 -12.09 12.80
N ALA A 79 6.60 -12.44 13.53
CA ALA A 79 5.38 -11.63 13.64
C ALA A 79 5.58 -10.57 14.74
N THR A 80 6.14 -9.43 14.34
CA THR A 80 6.42 -8.29 15.23
C THR A 80 5.57 -7.06 14.92
N GLY A 81 4.65 -7.19 13.98
CA GLY A 81 3.90 -6.05 13.44
C GLY A 81 4.58 -5.44 12.20
N VAL A 82 3.95 -4.43 11.66
CA VAL A 82 4.46 -3.62 10.54
C VAL A 82 4.70 -2.22 11.07
N SER A 83 5.96 -1.80 11.15
CA SER A 83 6.39 -0.53 11.77
C SER A 83 5.65 0.70 11.21
N ARG A 84 5.24 0.66 9.96
CA ARG A 84 4.44 1.71 9.33
C ARG A 84 3.12 2.00 10.05
N THR A 85 2.55 1.00 10.72
CA THR A 85 1.26 1.15 11.43
C THR A 85 1.39 1.79 12.80
N ASP A 86 2.59 1.99 13.32
CA ASP A 86 2.83 2.60 14.62
C ASP A 86 2.27 4.02 14.69
N LEU A 87 2.27 4.75 13.57
CA LEU A 87 1.72 6.09 13.45
C LEU A 87 0.23 6.18 13.81
N PHE A 88 -0.53 5.10 13.61
CA PHE A 88 -1.97 5.08 13.94
C PHE A 88 -2.23 4.98 15.45
N TYR A 89 -1.22 4.68 16.25
CA TYR A 89 -1.29 4.65 17.71
C TYR A 89 -0.74 5.92 18.36
N ASP A 90 -0.20 6.84 17.57
CA ASP A 90 0.22 8.17 17.99
C ASP A 90 -0.95 9.16 17.85
N SER A 91 -1.58 9.48 18.97
CA SER A 91 -2.77 10.35 18.99
C SER A 91 -2.48 11.79 18.52
N GLU A 92 -1.28 12.31 18.79
CA GLU A 92 -0.88 13.65 18.34
C GLU A 92 -0.68 13.67 16.83
N PHE A 93 -0.03 12.62 16.30
CA PHE A 93 0.11 12.45 14.86
C PHE A 93 -1.26 12.35 14.18
N VAL A 94 -2.15 11.46 14.65
CA VAL A 94 -3.49 11.26 14.08
C VAL A 94 -4.28 12.57 14.08
N GLU A 95 -4.28 13.30 15.19
CA GLU A 95 -4.99 14.58 15.28
C GLU A 95 -4.41 15.63 14.33
N SER A 96 -3.08 15.71 14.23
CA SER A 96 -2.43 16.64 13.30
C SER A 96 -2.80 16.36 11.83
N ARG A 97 -2.95 15.07 11.46
CA ARG A 97 -3.36 14.68 10.09
C ARG A 97 -4.82 14.99 9.83
N ARG A 98 -5.68 14.79 10.83
CA ARG A 98 -7.09 15.17 10.77
C ARG A 98 -7.26 16.68 10.56
N GLN A 99 -6.53 17.49 11.30
CA GLN A 99 -6.55 18.95 11.14
C GLN A 99 -6.09 19.37 9.73
N LYS A 100 -5.03 18.75 9.22
CA LYS A 100 -4.56 18.99 7.85
C LYS A 100 -5.64 18.68 6.80
N LEU A 101 -6.39 17.59 6.97
CA LEU A 101 -7.52 17.27 6.08
C LEU A 101 -8.60 18.35 6.16
N TYR A 102 -8.95 18.82 7.37
CA TYR A 102 -9.98 19.84 7.57
C TYR A 102 -9.57 21.23 7.03
N GLU A 103 -8.28 21.57 7.01
CA GLU A 103 -7.79 22.77 6.35
C GLU A 103 -7.98 22.71 4.82
N ILE A 104 -7.77 21.55 4.23
CA ILE A 104 -7.90 21.37 2.77
C ILE A 104 -9.37 21.16 2.37
N MET A 105 -10.12 20.41 3.17
CA MET A 105 -11.52 20.04 2.92
C MET A 105 -12.36 20.28 4.18
N PRO A 106 -12.80 21.53 4.44
CA PRO A 106 -13.52 21.88 5.66
C PRO A 106 -14.81 21.07 5.87
N GLU A 107 -15.45 20.65 4.78
CA GLU A 107 -16.66 19.83 4.81
C GLU A 107 -16.46 18.45 5.49
N ALA A 108 -15.22 17.98 5.54
CA ALA A 108 -14.89 16.73 6.23
C ALA A 108 -15.00 16.81 7.75
N LYS A 109 -15.09 18.03 8.32
CA LYS A 109 -15.16 18.23 9.76
C LYS A 109 -16.45 17.69 10.37
N ASP A 110 -17.55 17.86 9.65
CA ASP A 110 -18.90 17.53 10.15
C ASP A 110 -19.49 16.30 9.45
N LYS A 111 -18.72 15.65 8.58
CA LYS A 111 -19.16 14.48 7.80
C LYS A 111 -18.20 13.30 7.95
N LYS A 112 -18.70 12.12 7.66
CA LYS A 112 -17.89 10.91 7.55
C LYS A 112 -17.07 10.95 6.26
N VAL A 113 -15.83 10.51 6.32
CA VAL A 113 -14.92 10.51 5.16
C VAL A 113 -14.85 9.13 4.53
N ILE A 114 -15.14 9.06 3.24
CA ILE A 114 -14.92 7.88 2.40
C ILE A 114 -13.58 8.08 1.68
N LEU A 115 -12.60 7.22 1.94
CA LEU A 115 -11.35 7.17 1.19
C LEU A 115 -11.53 6.29 -0.04
N TYR A 116 -11.47 6.90 -1.23
CA TYR A 116 -11.40 6.21 -2.50
C TYR A 116 -9.96 6.13 -3.00
N ALA A 117 -9.27 5.03 -2.69
CA ALA A 117 -7.85 4.80 -3.02
C ALA A 117 -7.67 3.59 -3.96
N PRO A 118 -8.11 3.67 -5.23
CA PRO A 118 -8.09 2.54 -6.14
C PRO A 118 -6.68 2.19 -6.60
N THR A 119 -6.42 0.90 -6.82
CA THR A 119 -5.20 0.46 -7.51
C THR A 119 -5.29 0.78 -9.01
N PHE A 120 -4.18 1.20 -9.61
CA PHE A 120 -4.13 1.48 -11.05
C PHE A 120 -4.29 0.20 -11.91
N ARG A 121 -4.62 0.38 -13.19
CA ARG A 121 -4.69 -0.66 -14.22
C ARG A 121 -3.66 -0.37 -15.31
N GLY A 122 -3.14 -1.45 -15.91
CA GLY A 122 -2.13 -1.37 -16.97
C GLY A 122 -0.69 -1.39 -16.45
N HIS A 123 0.26 -1.08 -17.31
CA HIS A 123 1.68 -0.95 -16.97
C HIS A 123 1.97 0.45 -16.40
N VAL A 124 3.09 0.59 -15.69
CA VAL A 124 3.50 1.87 -15.06
C VAL A 124 3.44 3.06 -16.05
N ALA A 125 3.92 2.88 -17.27
CA ALA A 125 3.94 3.94 -18.29
C ALA A 125 2.54 4.33 -18.81
N THR A 126 1.56 3.45 -18.69
CA THR A 126 0.18 3.61 -19.18
C THR A 126 -0.85 3.42 -18.09
N ALA A 127 -0.44 3.66 -16.84
CA ALA A 127 -1.30 3.48 -15.68
C ALA A 127 -2.55 4.36 -15.75
N LYS A 128 -3.71 3.73 -15.55
CA LYS A 128 -5.01 4.40 -15.52
C LYS A 128 -5.70 4.10 -14.19
N SER A 129 -6.54 5.04 -13.76
CA SER A 129 -7.51 4.73 -12.71
C SER A 129 -8.43 3.60 -13.18
N PRO A 130 -8.83 2.67 -12.32
CA PRO A 130 -9.93 1.79 -12.64
C PRO A 130 -11.19 2.63 -12.82
N ASP A 131 -12.19 2.01 -13.38
CA ASP A 131 -13.43 2.53 -13.90
C ASP A 131 -14.03 3.79 -13.26
N LYS A 132 -15.02 4.31 -13.91
CA LYS A 132 -15.72 5.54 -13.58
C LYS A 132 -16.43 5.40 -12.23
N ILE A 133 -15.99 6.17 -11.25
CA ILE A 133 -16.80 6.46 -10.08
C ILE A 133 -17.88 7.49 -10.51
N ASP A 134 -19.12 7.21 -10.19
CA ASP A 134 -20.24 8.10 -10.43
C ASP A 134 -20.43 9.03 -9.24
N PHE A 135 -19.73 10.16 -9.26
CA PHE A 135 -19.79 11.13 -8.16
C PHE A 135 -21.17 11.74 -7.96
N GLU A 136 -21.95 11.92 -9.04
CA GLU A 136 -23.29 12.48 -8.95
C GLU A 136 -24.22 11.55 -8.19
N ARG A 137 -24.22 10.28 -8.53
CA ARG A 137 -25.00 9.27 -7.83
C ARG A 137 -24.59 9.13 -6.37
N PHE A 138 -23.28 9.10 -6.10
CA PHE A 138 -22.77 9.06 -4.72
C PHE A 138 -23.23 10.28 -3.92
N TYR A 139 -23.22 11.46 -4.54
CA TYR A 139 -23.69 12.68 -3.89
C TYR A 139 -25.19 12.62 -3.58
N GLN A 140 -25.99 12.15 -4.51
CA GLN A 140 -27.45 12.00 -4.30
C GLN A 140 -27.80 11.05 -3.17
N GLU A 141 -27.03 9.98 -3.01
CA GLU A 141 -27.30 8.94 -2.01
C GLU A 141 -26.64 9.21 -0.65
N LEU A 142 -25.47 9.87 -0.61
CA LEU A 142 -24.62 9.94 0.57
C LEU A 142 -24.18 11.37 0.94
N GLY A 143 -24.48 12.38 0.12
CA GLY A 143 -23.93 13.72 0.26
C GLY A 143 -24.29 14.44 1.56
N ASP A 144 -25.35 14.04 2.24
CA ASP A 144 -25.72 14.63 3.53
C ASP A 144 -24.80 14.22 4.68
N GLU A 145 -24.37 12.95 4.68
CA GLU A 145 -23.57 12.38 5.78
C GLU A 145 -22.10 12.19 5.47
N TYR A 146 -21.71 12.14 4.20
CA TYR A 146 -20.39 11.75 3.78
C TYR A 146 -19.74 12.78 2.86
N VAL A 147 -18.40 12.74 2.83
CA VAL A 147 -17.56 13.32 1.78
C VAL A 147 -16.61 12.26 1.24
N ILE A 148 -16.13 12.44 0.01
CA ILE A 148 -15.20 11.50 -0.64
C ILE A 148 -13.85 12.18 -0.82
N VAL A 149 -12.80 11.54 -0.30
CA VAL A 149 -11.40 11.87 -0.58
C VAL A 149 -10.86 10.86 -1.58
N CYS A 150 -10.48 11.33 -2.77
CA CYS A 150 -9.83 10.51 -3.78
C CYS A 150 -8.31 10.56 -3.60
N LYS A 151 -7.68 9.38 -3.55
CA LYS A 151 -6.23 9.21 -3.51
C LYS A 151 -5.79 8.24 -4.58
N HIS A 152 -5.46 8.74 -5.76
CA HIS A 152 -5.02 7.90 -6.85
C HIS A 152 -3.55 7.46 -6.68
N HIS A 153 -3.22 6.33 -7.29
CA HIS A 153 -1.83 5.88 -7.31
C HIS A 153 -0.95 6.88 -8.07
N PRO A 154 0.27 7.20 -7.63
CA PRO A 154 1.16 8.18 -8.28
C PRO A 154 1.44 7.95 -9.77
N PHE A 155 1.29 6.72 -10.24
CA PHE A 155 1.46 6.38 -11.66
C PHE A 155 0.29 6.83 -12.54
N VAL A 156 -0.87 7.14 -11.95
CA VAL A 156 -2.04 7.64 -12.68
C VAL A 156 -1.84 9.12 -13.01
N LYS A 157 -1.51 9.42 -14.26
CA LYS A 157 -1.25 10.79 -14.71
C LYS A 157 -2.53 11.59 -14.97
N LYS A 158 -3.62 10.90 -15.29
CA LYS A 158 -4.92 11.50 -15.62
C LYS A 158 -6.00 10.83 -14.78
N PRO A 159 -6.19 11.29 -13.54
CA PRO A 159 -7.29 10.80 -12.69
C PRO A 159 -8.66 11.22 -13.29
N PRO A 160 -9.75 10.56 -12.89
CA PRO A 160 -11.10 11.00 -13.19
C PRO A 160 -11.31 12.46 -12.74
N VAL A 161 -11.98 13.23 -13.57
CA VAL A 161 -12.32 14.62 -13.23
C VAL A 161 -13.55 14.62 -12.33
N ILE A 162 -13.45 15.33 -11.23
CA ILE A 162 -14.59 15.60 -10.34
C ILE A 162 -15.25 16.89 -10.83
N PRO A 163 -16.57 16.88 -11.12
CA PRO A 163 -17.30 18.09 -11.50
C PRO A 163 -17.11 19.22 -10.48
N GLU A 164 -17.01 20.46 -10.96
CA GLU A 164 -16.73 21.62 -10.10
C GLU A 164 -17.80 21.78 -9.02
N GLU A 165 -19.05 21.58 -9.39
CA GLU A 165 -20.22 21.63 -8.50
C GLU A 165 -20.20 20.57 -7.38
N LEU A 166 -19.43 19.48 -7.57
CA LEU A 166 -19.32 18.40 -6.57
C LEU A 166 -18.03 18.47 -5.74
N GLN A 167 -17.18 19.48 -5.92
CA GLN A 167 -15.92 19.59 -5.18
C GLN A 167 -16.10 19.82 -3.67
N HIS A 168 -17.27 20.27 -3.24
CA HIS A 168 -17.64 20.33 -1.84
C HIS A 168 -17.96 18.93 -1.23
N PHE A 169 -18.25 17.94 -2.06
CA PHE A 169 -18.53 16.56 -1.67
C PHE A 169 -17.37 15.61 -1.94
N ALA A 170 -16.66 15.76 -3.05
CA ALA A 170 -15.56 14.90 -3.45
C ALA A 170 -14.36 15.72 -3.89
N ARG A 171 -13.15 15.37 -3.41
CA ARG A 171 -11.89 16.02 -3.82
C ARG A 171 -10.81 14.99 -4.15
N ASP A 172 -10.03 15.28 -5.18
CA ASP A 172 -8.80 14.55 -5.48
C ASP A 172 -7.64 15.20 -4.73
N LEU A 173 -7.25 14.60 -3.62
CA LEU A 173 -6.14 15.03 -2.77
C LEU A 173 -4.86 14.21 -3.00
N THR A 174 -4.72 13.61 -4.18
CA THR A 174 -3.56 12.79 -4.55
C THR A 174 -2.22 13.51 -4.36
N LYS A 175 -2.19 14.81 -4.60
CA LYS A 175 -0.98 15.63 -4.51
C LYS A 175 -0.83 16.35 -3.16
N ASP A 176 -1.92 16.57 -2.47
CA ASP A 176 -1.98 17.42 -1.27
C ASP A 176 -1.71 16.62 0.01
N LEU A 177 -2.11 15.36 0.01
CA LEU A 177 -1.96 14.46 1.15
C LEU A 177 -1.11 13.24 0.80
N SER A 178 -0.31 12.76 1.74
CA SER A 178 0.32 11.45 1.68
C SER A 178 -0.68 10.34 2.05
N ILE A 179 -0.29 9.07 1.96
CA ILE A 179 -1.17 7.99 2.41
C ILE A 179 -1.25 7.93 3.94
N GLU A 180 -0.26 8.44 4.62
CA GLU A 180 -0.20 8.52 6.07
C GLU A 180 -1.05 9.68 6.62
N ASP A 181 -1.47 10.61 5.76
CA ASP A 181 -2.36 11.72 6.11
C ASP A 181 -3.86 11.32 6.08
N LEU A 182 -4.16 10.09 5.62
CA LEU A 182 -5.50 9.56 5.38
C LEU A 182 -5.72 8.26 6.16
#